data_0c90d786d16111ac0f477147421455d1
#
_entry.id   0c90d786d16111ac0f477147421455d1
#
_cell.length_a   1.000
_cell.length_b   1.000
_cell.length_c   1.000
_cell.angle_alpha   90.00
_cell.angle_beta   90.00
_cell.angle_gamma   90.00
#
_symmetry.space_group_name_H-M   'P 1'
#
loop_
_entity.id
_entity.type
_entity.pdbx_description
1 polymer ?
#
loop_
_entity_poly.entity_id
_entity_poly.type
_entity_poly.pdbx_seq_one_letter_code
_entity_poly.pdbx_strand_id
1 'polypeptide(L)'
;MSKKKIIFAAMKRVVYLFLAVMLFGCMQQEPKHFTHEVLNRMTPIKDQGNSETCWIYAMLAAIETEHLTWGDSVNLSPYYIEKMLEREPQCPESQRGEPATLLRLLEKYGVCGYDAMRNVNIPAPKWVFLYGATYTPQEFARSVCKPGEYLQLMCDDDKPYYEESELEVPDNWLHDRYLNIPMDSLFAKTERAVRQHHGVCWEDKGHAMAIVGIAHDDKGEKYFIMKNSWGTDRPYGGLEYISFKDFKKKTVAVEMTKEAYSSPAGEE
;
A
#
# COMPACT_ATOMS: atom_id res chain seq x y z
N MET A 1 -20.13 50.53 41.52
CA MET A 1 -19.10 50.13 40.53
C MET A 1 -19.59 50.47 39.13
N SER A 2 -18.86 51.29 38.35
CA SER A 2 -19.32 51.79 37.05
C SER A 2 -19.42 50.65 36.04
N LYS A 3 -20.52 50.60 35.23
CA LYS A 3 -20.75 49.63 34.14
C LYS A 3 -19.52 49.46 33.21
N LYS A 4 -18.72 50.51 33.00
CA LYS A 4 -17.47 50.50 32.22
C LYS A 4 -16.39 49.55 32.81
N LYS A 5 -16.26 49.45 34.13
CA LYS A 5 -15.29 48.53 34.79
C LYS A 5 -15.65 47.07 34.63
N ILE A 6 -16.96 46.76 34.61
CA ILE A 6 -17.44 45.38 34.43
C ILE A 6 -17.21 44.89 32.99
N ILE A 7 -17.48 45.76 31.97
CA ILE A 7 -17.27 45.44 30.56
C ILE A 7 -15.76 45.24 30.30
N PHE A 8 -14.89 46.06 30.85
CA PHE A 8 -13.45 45.95 30.67
C PHE A 8 -12.87 44.68 31.32
N ALA A 9 -13.40 44.25 32.45
CA ALA A 9 -13.01 42.98 33.11
C ALA A 9 -13.49 41.74 32.32
N ALA A 10 -14.71 41.82 31.75
CA ALA A 10 -15.24 40.76 30.87
C ALA A 10 -14.45 40.64 29.57
N MET A 11 -14.08 41.73 28.92
CA MET A 11 -13.24 41.74 27.74
C MET A 11 -11.82 41.16 27.97
N LYS A 12 -11.18 41.52 29.11
CA LYS A 12 -9.90 40.90 29.48
C LYS A 12 -10.02 39.38 29.65
N ARG A 13 -11.08 38.88 30.31
CA ARG A 13 -11.29 37.43 30.47
C ARG A 13 -11.49 36.73 29.14
N VAL A 14 -12.22 37.32 28.19
CA VAL A 14 -12.40 36.77 26.84
C VAL A 14 -11.08 36.74 26.08
N VAL A 15 -10.27 37.80 26.16
CA VAL A 15 -8.95 37.84 25.52
C VAL A 15 -7.98 36.80 26.13
N TYR A 16 -7.98 36.62 27.45
CA TYR A 16 -7.18 35.58 28.09
C TYR A 16 -7.66 34.15 27.73
N LEU A 17 -8.98 33.94 27.59
CA LEU A 17 -9.53 32.67 27.11
C LEU A 17 -9.11 32.40 25.65
N PHE A 18 -9.17 33.41 24.78
CA PHE A 18 -8.71 33.30 23.38
C PHE A 18 -7.21 33.03 23.27
N LEU A 19 -6.38 33.72 24.10
CA LEU A 19 -4.93 33.45 24.16
C LEU A 19 -4.64 32.05 24.69
N ALA A 20 -5.36 31.57 25.68
CA ALA A 20 -5.20 30.23 26.22
C ALA A 20 -5.61 29.17 25.18
N VAL A 21 -6.70 29.36 24.42
CA VAL A 21 -7.11 28.47 23.34
C VAL A 21 -6.11 28.48 22.19
N MET A 22 -5.49 29.63 21.87
CA MET A 22 -4.43 29.70 20.85
C MET A 22 -3.13 29.04 21.30
N LEU A 23 -2.81 29.04 22.60
CA LEU A 23 -1.63 28.36 23.16
C LEU A 23 -1.83 26.85 23.30
N PHE A 24 -3.08 26.37 23.45
CA PHE A 24 -3.38 24.94 23.44
C PHE A 24 -3.59 24.34 22.03
N GLY A 25 -3.76 25.19 20.99
CA GLY A 25 -4.08 24.78 19.62
C GLY A 25 -2.89 24.33 18.78
N CYS A 26 -1.64 24.35 19.28
CA CYS A 26 -0.45 23.92 18.55
C CYS A 26 0.45 23.01 19.40
N MET A 27 -0.13 22.04 20.09
CA MET A 27 0.64 20.84 20.38
C MET A 27 0.63 19.96 19.12
N GLN A 28 1.50 20.25 18.15
CA GLN A 28 1.90 19.26 17.17
C GLN A 28 2.43 18.08 17.97
N GLN A 29 1.68 16.98 17.92
CA GLN A 29 2.12 15.73 18.53
C GLN A 29 3.43 15.36 17.83
N GLU A 30 4.53 15.35 18.56
CA GLU A 30 5.82 14.91 18.01
C GLU A 30 5.63 13.56 17.33
N PRO A 31 6.19 13.37 16.12
CA PRO A 31 6.08 12.08 15.44
C PRO A 31 6.59 10.97 16.37
N LYS A 32 5.86 9.86 16.45
CA LYS A 32 6.31 8.70 17.23
C LYS A 32 7.69 8.26 16.74
N HIS A 33 8.56 7.91 17.68
CA HIS A 33 9.82 7.26 17.32
C HIS A 33 9.58 5.76 17.11
N PHE A 34 10.17 5.22 16.02
CA PHE A 34 10.09 3.80 15.70
C PHE A 34 11.48 3.20 15.51
N THR A 35 11.70 2.05 16.12
CA THR A 35 12.88 1.22 15.89
C THR A 35 12.53 0.10 14.92
N HIS A 36 13.24 0.01 13.80
CA HIS A 36 12.99 -1.02 12.79
C HIS A 36 13.59 -2.37 13.22
N GLU A 37 12.78 -3.42 13.27
CA GLU A 37 13.22 -4.80 13.44
C GLU A 37 13.63 -5.43 12.11
N VAL A 38 12.80 -5.17 11.08
CA VAL A 38 13.00 -5.61 9.69
C VAL A 38 12.67 -4.45 8.78
N LEU A 39 13.50 -4.20 7.80
CA LEU A 39 13.21 -3.27 6.71
C LEU A 39 13.67 -3.89 5.40
N ASN A 40 12.71 -4.21 4.54
CA ASN A 40 12.95 -4.78 3.22
C ASN A 40 13.47 -3.72 2.26
N ARG A 41 14.20 -4.17 1.25
CA ARG A 41 14.58 -3.30 0.14
C ARG A 41 13.32 -2.82 -0.58
N MET A 42 13.32 -1.56 -0.97
CA MET A 42 12.20 -0.97 -1.71
C MET A 42 12.71 0.03 -2.74
N THR A 43 11.95 0.21 -3.81
CA THR A 43 12.14 1.31 -4.75
C THR A 43 11.77 2.65 -4.10
N PRO A 44 12.20 3.80 -4.65
CA PRO A 44 11.79 5.11 -4.13
C PRO A 44 10.26 5.23 -3.99
N ILE A 45 9.83 5.99 -2.98
CA ILE A 45 8.42 6.33 -2.79
C ILE A 45 7.93 7.09 -4.03
N LYS A 46 6.80 6.65 -4.58
CA LYS A 46 6.12 7.30 -5.70
C LYS A 46 4.97 8.17 -5.19
N ASP A 47 4.48 9.05 -6.04
CA ASP A 47 3.34 9.92 -5.72
C ASP A 47 2.23 9.68 -6.74
N GLN A 48 1.06 9.19 -6.27
CA GLN A 48 -0.13 9.01 -7.08
C GLN A 48 -0.89 10.33 -7.33
N GLY A 49 -0.51 11.40 -6.64
CA GLY A 49 -1.21 12.68 -6.70
C GLY A 49 -2.66 12.56 -6.21
N ASN A 50 -3.58 13.02 -7.05
CA ASN A 50 -5.02 12.99 -6.76
C ASN A 50 -5.75 11.78 -7.37
N SER A 51 -5.02 10.80 -7.94
CA SER A 51 -5.64 9.60 -8.49
C SER A 51 -6.13 8.68 -7.36
N GLU A 52 -7.10 7.83 -7.66
CA GLU A 52 -7.59 6.81 -6.74
C GLU A 52 -6.98 5.43 -7.04
N THR A 53 -5.75 5.42 -7.58
CA THR A 53 -5.06 4.24 -8.08
C THR A 53 -4.03 3.67 -7.11
N CYS A 54 -4.19 3.90 -5.80
CA CYS A 54 -3.28 3.40 -4.74
C CYS A 54 -3.00 1.90 -4.86
N TRP A 55 -4.01 1.11 -5.24
CA TRP A 55 -3.92 -0.33 -5.47
C TRP A 55 -2.87 -0.72 -6.53
N ILE A 56 -2.70 0.11 -7.57
CA ILE A 56 -1.65 -0.09 -8.58
C ILE A 56 -0.27 0.11 -7.95
N TYR A 57 -0.10 1.22 -7.23
CA TYR A 57 1.18 1.56 -6.60
C TYR A 57 1.58 0.54 -5.54
N ALA A 58 0.62 0.10 -4.73
CA ALA A 58 0.84 -0.87 -3.66
C ALA A 58 1.27 -2.23 -4.21
N MET A 59 0.53 -2.76 -5.18
CA MET A 59 0.84 -4.07 -5.76
C MET A 59 2.13 -4.07 -6.56
N LEU A 60 2.39 -3.01 -7.36
CA LEU A 60 3.69 -2.86 -8.04
C LEU A 60 4.85 -2.76 -7.04
N ALA A 61 4.67 -2.06 -5.91
CA ALA A 61 5.69 -1.98 -4.89
C ALA A 61 5.94 -3.33 -4.20
N ALA A 62 4.93 -4.18 -4.01
CA ALA A 62 5.10 -5.53 -3.52
C ALA A 62 5.91 -6.40 -4.51
N ILE A 63 5.60 -6.33 -5.81
CA ILE A 63 6.36 -7.01 -6.87
C ILE A 63 7.82 -6.51 -6.90
N GLU A 64 8.04 -5.20 -6.84
CA GLU A 64 9.38 -4.61 -6.80
C GLU A 64 10.18 -5.09 -5.59
N THR A 65 9.55 -5.15 -4.40
CA THR A 65 10.19 -5.63 -3.16
C THR A 65 10.63 -7.08 -3.28
N GLU A 66 9.80 -7.94 -3.86
CA GLU A 66 10.12 -9.34 -4.12
C GLU A 66 11.39 -9.46 -4.98
N HIS A 67 11.47 -8.75 -6.09
CA HIS A 67 12.65 -8.75 -6.96
C HIS A 67 13.90 -8.18 -6.31
N LEU A 68 13.77 -7.08 -5.55
CA LEU A 68 14.91 -6.46 -4.86
C LEU A 68 15.52 -7.38 -3.81
N THR A 69 14.74 -8.28 -3.23
CA THR A 69 15.22 -9.29 -2.27
C THR A 69 16.18 -10.28 -2.96
N TRP A 70 15.87 -10.65 -4.18
CA TRP A 70 16.72 -11.55 -5.00
C TRP A 70 17.86 -10.83 -5.72
N GLY A 71 17.99 -9.51 -5.54
CA GLY A 71 19.08 -8.72 -6.12
C GLY A 71 18.78 -8.12 -7.50
N ASP A 72 17.56 -8.28 -8.01
CA ASP A 72 17.11 -7.64 -9.23
C ASP A 72 16.81 -6.15 -9.01
N SER A 73 17.09 -5.34 -10.02
CA SER A 73 16.77 -3.90 -9.99
C SER A 73 15.51 -3.64 -10.82
N VAL A 74 14.35 -3.89 -10.22
CA VAL A 74 13.04 -3.68 -10.85
C VAL A 74 12.39 -2.44 -10.26
N ASN A 75 11.99 -1.49 -11.13
CA ASN A 75 11.21 -0.31 -10.77
C ASN A 75 10.16 -0.09 -11.86
N LEU A 76 8.89 -0.36 -11.54
CA LEU A 76 7.78 -0.45 -12.50
C LEU A 76 7.00 0.86 -12.59
N SER A 77 6.42 1.13 -13.75
CA SER A 77 5.62 2.33 -14.00
C SER A 77 4.15 2.12 -13.64
N PRO A 78 3.62 2.78 -12.59
CA PRO A 78 2.19 2.80 -12.36
C PRO A 78 1.44 3.54 -13.46
N TYR A 79 2.04 4.58 -14.04
CA TYR A 79 1.44 5.38 -15.11
C TYR A 79 1.17 4.57 -16.38
N TYR A 80 1.94 3.50 -16.63
CA TYR A 80 1.64 2.60 -17.73
C TYR A 80 0.30 1.89 -17.50
N ILE A 81 0.07 1.39 -16.30
CA ILE A 81 -1.19 0.72 -15.94
C ILE A 81 -2.34 1.71 -15.93
N GLU A 82 -2.18 2.89 -15.33
CA GLU A 82 -3.20 3.96 -15.36
C GLU A 82 -3.62 4.29 -16.81
N LYS A 83 -2.66 4.33 -17.73
CA LYS A 83 -2.95 4.52 -19.16
C LYS A 83 -3.69 3.35 -19.79
N MET A 84 -3.48 2.13 -19.32
CA MET A 84 -4.18 0.95 -19.82
C MET A 84 -5.61 0.85 -19.26
N LEU A 85 -5.91 1.45 -18.10
CA LEU A 85 -7.27 1.54 -17.58
C LEU A 85 -8.23 2.26 -18.55
N GLU A 86 -7.73 3.24 -19.33
CA GLU A 86 -8.53 3.91 -20.37
C GLU A 86 -9.07 2.93 -21.45
N ARG A 87 -8.48 1.74 -21.54
CA ARG A 87 -8.86 0.68 -22.50
C ARG A 87 -9.68 -0.43 -21.87
N GLU A 88 -9.91 -0.34 -20.56
CA GLU A 88 -10.65 -1.37 -19.83
C GLU A 88 -12.11 -0.96 -19.69
N PRO A 89 -13.04 -1.61 -20.44
CA PRO A 89 -14.43 -1.16 -20.49
C PRO A 89 -15.17 -1.36 -19.16
N GLN A 90 -14.66 -2.19 -18.26
CA GLN A 90 -15.25 -2.43 -16.95
C GLN A 90 -14.68 -1.50 -15.87
N CYS A 91 -13.60 -0.75 -16.18
CA CYS A 91 -12.99 0.15 -15.23
C CYS A 91 -13.98 1.27 -14.83
N PRO A 92 -14.24 1.48 -13.55
CA PRO A 92 -15.10 2.57 -13.10
C PRO A 92 -14.46 3.92 -13.42
N GLU A 93 -15.28 4.97 -13.53
CA GLU A 93 -14.81 6.35 -13.80
C GLU A 93 -13.84 6.85 -12.74
N SER A 94 -14.00 6.41 -11.49
CA SER A 94 -13.08 6.71 -10.38
C SER A 94 -11.70 6.08 -10.54
N GLN A 95 -11.57 5.04 -11.37
CA GLN A 95 -10.36 4.20 -11.49
C GLN A 95 -9.96 3.48 -10.19
N ARG A 96 -10.87 3.40 -9.22
CA ARG A 96 -10.69 2.56 -8.03
C ARG A 96 -10.68 1.10 -8.44
N GLY A 97 -9.95 0.28 -7.74
CA GLY A 97 -9.83 -1.15 -8.02
C GLY A 97 -9.05 -1.86 -6.92
N GLU A 98 -8.87 -3.16 -7.09
CA GLU A 98 -8.22 -4.04 -6.15
C GLU A 98 -6.81 -4.44 -6.63
N PRO A 99 -5.85 -4.71 -5.73
CA PRO A 99 -4.53 -5.22 -6.10
C PRO A 99 -4.58 -6.47 -6.98
N ALA A 100 -5.55 -7.37 -6.76
CA ALA A 100 -5.77 -8.54 -7.61
C ALA A 100 -6.10 -8.15 -9.07
N THR A 101 -6.83 -7.07 -9.28
CA THR A 101 -7.14 -6.54 -10.61
C THR A 101 -5.86 -6.16 -11.37
N LEU A 102 -4.83 -5.61 -10.67
CA LEU A 102 -3.55 -5.31 -11.31
C LEU A 102 -2.90 -6.55 -11.91
N LEU A 103 -2.95 -7.69 -11.22
CA LEU A 103 -2.34 -8.93 -11.74
C LEU A 103 -2.94 -9.32 -13.09
N ARG A 104 -4.27 -9.18 -13.27
CA ARG A 104 -4.94 -9.38 -14.55
C ARG A 104 -4.55 -8.36 -15.61
N LEU A 105 -4.38 -7.09 -15.22
CA LEU A 105 -3.96 -6.04 -16.14
C LEU A 105 -2.52 -6.25 -16.62
N LEU A 106 -1.62 -6.73 -15.76
CA LEU A 106 -0.26 -7.12 -16.12
C LEU A 106 -0.25 -8.24 -17.19
N GLU A 107 -1.10 -9.24 -17.03
CA GLU A 107 -1.24 -10.32 -18.02
C GLU A 107 -1.79 -9.81 -19.35
N LYS A 108 -2.78 -8.92 -19.31
CA LYS A 108 -3.49 -8.42 -20.50
C LYS A 108 -2.69 -7.36 -21.25
N TYR A 109 -2.16 -6.38 -20.55
CA TYR A 109 -1.56 -5.19 -21.14
C TYR A 109 -0.03 -5.13 -20.96
N GLY A 110 0.51 -5.86 -20.00
CA GLY A 110 1.92 -5.77 -19.65
C GLY A 110 2.24 -4.60 -18.74
N VAL A 111 3.52 -4.27 -18.64
CA VAL A 111 4.05 -3.13 -17.88
C VAL A 111 5.37 -2.66 -18.50
N CYS A 112 5.84 -1.47 -18.15
CA CYS A 112 7.18 -1.00 -18.47
C CYS A 112 7.92 -0.49 -17.22
N GLY A 113 9.21 -0.27 -17.33
CA GLY A 113 10.00 0.37 -16.30
C GLY A 113 9.58 1.81 -16.06
N TYR A 114 9.72 2.28 -14.83
CA TYR A 114 9.36 3.64 -14.40
C TYR A 114 10.08 4.72 -15.21
N ASP A 115 11.34 4.49 -15.58
CA ASP A 115 12.14 5.43 -16.37
C ASP A 115 11.62 5.62 -17.80
N ALA A 116 10.92 4.63 -18.35
CA ALA A 116 10.33 4.70 -19.68
C ALA A 116 9.01 5.48 -19.69
N MET A 117 8.28 5.53 -18.55
CA MET A 117 7.01 6.26 -18.47
C MET A 117 6.82 6.79 -17.04
N ARG A 118 7.21 8.05 -16.81
CA ARG A 118 7.21 8.71 -15.50
C ARG A 118 5.96 9.57 -15.23
N ASN A 119 5.05 9.66 -16.17
CA ASN A 119 3.75 10.31 -16.04
C ASN A 119 2.79 9.83 -17.15
N VAL A 120 1.50 10.05 -16.98
CA VAL A 120 0.43 9.60 -17.90
C VAL A 120 0.43 10.32 -19.26
N ASN A 121 1.09 11.47 -19.38
CA ASN A 121 1.16 12.22 -20.65
C ASN A 121 2.21 11.66 -21.61
N ILE A 122 3.12 10.80 -21.12
CA ILE A 122 4.07 10.10 -21.97
C ILE A 122 3.32 8.97 -22.70
N PRO A 123 3.47 8.84 -24.03
CA PRO A 123 2.91 7.71 -24.76
C PRO A 123 3.40 6.37 -24.22
N ALA A 124 2.49 5.43 -24.02
CA ALA A 124 2.86 4.10 -23.56
C ALA A 124 3.83 3.44 -24.55
N PRO A 125 5.01 3.00 -24.10
CA PRO A 125 6.00 2.40 -24.97
C PRO A 125 5.49 1.07 -25.54
N LYS A 126 5.80 0.81 -26.81
CA LYS A 126 5.51 -0.47 -27.48
C LYS A 126 6.54 -1.54 -27.14
N TRP A 127 7.72 -1.14 -26.70
CA TRP A 127 8.86 -1.99 -26.43
C TRP A 127 9.52 -1.61 -25.11
N VAL A 128 9.96 -2.59 -24.39
CA VAL A 128 10.79 -2.45 -23.18
C VAL A 128 12.20 -2.92 -23.52
N PHE A 129 13.19 -2.08 -23.25
CA PHE A 129 14.59 -2.39 -23.47
C PHE A 129 15.26 -2.71 -22.14
N LEU A 130 15.78 -3.91 -22.00
CA LEU A 130 16.44 -4.35 -20.78
C LEU A 130 17.64 -5.25 -21.10
N TYR A 131 18.81 -4.95 -20.55
CA TYR A 131 20.05 -5.72 -20.73
C TYR A 131 20.39 -6.04 -22.20
N GLY A 132 20.15 -5.08 -23.10
CA GLY A 132 20.44 -5.24 -24.52
C GLY A 132 19.42 -6.05 -25.31
N ALA A 133 18.35 -6.51 -24.70
CA ALA A 133 17.24 -7.18 -25.35
C ALA A 133 16.00 -6.29 -25.42
N THR A 134 15.09 -6.62 -26.32
CA THR A 134 13.84 -5.91 -26.56
C THR A 134 12.67 -6.85 -26.26
N TYR A 135 11.73 -6.39 -25.45
CA TYR A 135 10.56 -7.12 -25.01
C TYR A 135 9.30 -6.34 -25.37
N THR A 136 8.20 -7.03 -25.61
CA THR A 136 6.88 -6.40 -25.48
C THR A 136 6.59 -6.11 -24.00
N PRO A 137 5.72 -5.15 -23.68
CA PRO A 137 5.30 -4.93 -22.28
C PRO A 137 4.75 -6.17 -21.59
N GLN A 138 4.07 -7.07 -22.34
CA GLN A 138 3.55 -8.33 -21.82
C GLN A 138 4.67 -9.35 -21.51
N GLU A 139 5.67 -9.46 -22.38
CA GLU A 139 6.83 -10.32 -22.11
C GLU A 139 7.60 -9.82 -20.89
N PHE A 140 7.80 -8.51 -20.78
CA PHE A 140 8.43 -7.91 -19.62
C PHE A 140 7.61 -8.15 -18.33
N ALA A 141 6.27 -7.95 -18.38
CA ALA A 141 5.41 -8.23 -17.24
C ALA A 141 5.54 -9.68 -16.75
N ARG A 142 5.56 -10.66 -17.66
CA ARG A 142 5.75 -12.08 -17.32
C ARG A 142 7.11 -12.41 -16.74
N SER A 143 8.13 -11.59 -17.00
CA SER A 143 9.44 -11.77 -16.39
C SER A 143 9.51 -11.26 -14.96
N VAL A 144 8.63 -10.31 -14.57
CA VAL A 144 8.60 -9.72 -13.23
C VAL A 144 7.42 -10.21 -12.37
N CYS A 145 6.39 -10.75 -13.00
CA CYS A 145 5.23 -11.32 -12.31
C CYS A 145 4.62 -12.40 -13.21
N LYS A 146 4.85 -13.66 -12.87
CA LYS A 146 4.29 -14.79 -13.63
C LYS A 146 2.79 -14.92 -13.36
N PRO A 147 2.00 -15.33 -14.36
CA PRO A 147 0.60 -15.66 -14.14
C PRO A 147 0.42 -16.65 -12.98
N GLY A 148 -0.45 -16.31 -12.04
CA GLY A 148 -0.75 -17.14 -10.88
C GLY A 148 0.39 -17.27 -9.86
N GLU A 149 1.38 -16.40 -9.86
CA GLU A 149 2.46 -16.35 -8.88
C GLU A 149 1.98 -15.87 -7.50
N TYR A 150 1.06 -14.92 -7.49
CA TYR A 150 0.50 -14.35 -6.27
C TYR A 150 -0.77 -15.06 -5.83
N LEU A 151 -0.96 -15.16 -4.53
CA LEU A 151 -2.22 -15.50 -3.87
C LEU A 151 -2.88 -14.22 -3.37
N GLN A 152 -4.20 -14.17 -3.53
CA GLN A 152 -5.08 -13.17 -2.97
C GLN A 152 -5.72 -13.78 -1.73
N LEU A 153 -5.55 -13.15 -0.57
CA LEU A 153 -6.02 -13.64 0.72
C LEU A 153 -7.00 -12.65 1.32
N MET A 154 -8.08 -13.13 1.90
CA MET A 154 -9.02 -12.33 2.66
C MET A 154 -9.37 -13.01 3.98
N CYS A 155 -10.05 -12.29 4.88
CA CYS A 155 -10.68 -12.85 6.06
C CYS A 155 -12.13 -12.37 6.14
N ASP A 156 -13.05 -13.29 5.96
CA ASP A 156 -14.49 -13.08 6.09
C ASP A 156 -15.08 -14.23 6.92
N ASP A 157 -15.53 -13.93 8.13
CA ASP A 157 -16.06 -14.90 9.08
C ASP A 157 -17.41 -15.49 8.65
N ASP A 158 -18.09 -14.82 7.69
CA ASP A 158 -19.37 -15.29 7.15
C ASP A 158 -19.21 -16.27 5.98
N LYS A 159 -17.97 -16.51 5.52
CA LYS A 159 -17.65 -17.41 4.41
C LYS A 159 -16.80 -18.59 4.87
N PRO A 160 -16.88 -19.76 4.20
CA PRO A 160 -16.03 -20.90 4.53
C PRO A 160 -14.55 -20.56 4.45
N TYR A 161 -13.79 -20.95 5.47
CA TYR A 161 -12.34 -20.82 5.45
C TYR A 161 -11.68 -21.87 4.58
N TYR A 162 -10.54 -21.51 4.00
CA TYR A 162 -9.71 -22.31 3.10
C TYR A 162 -10.40 -22.64 1.77
N GLU A 163 -11.39 -21.84 1.41
CA GLU A 163 -12.06 -21.86 0.10
C GLU A 163 -11.92 -20.49 -0.58
N GLU A 164 -11.92 -20.51 -1.91
CA GLU A 164 -11.95 -19.29 -2.67
C GLU A 164 -13.36 -18.71 -2.69
N SER A 165 -13.49 -17.43 -2.40
CA SER A 165 -14.74 -16.67 -2.45
C SER A 165 -14.50 -15.33 -3.11
N GLU A 166 -15.52 -14.77 -3.73
CA GLU A 166 -15.46 -13.41 -4.26
C GLU A 166 -15.33 -12.40 -3.11
N LEU A 167 -14.45 -11.43 -3.29
CA LEU A 167 -14.34 -10.29 -2.38
C LEU A 167 -15.46 -9.30 -2.70
N GLU A 168 -16.45 -9.21 -1.83
CA GLU A 168 -17.68 -8.40 -2.02
C GLU A 168 -17.45 -6.95 -1.62
N VAL A 169 -16.62 -6.23 -2.39
CA VAL A 169 -16.39 -4.80 -2.26
C VAL A 169 -16.66 -4.09 -3.59
N PRO A 170 -17.09 -2.83 -3.58
CA PRO A 170 -17.43 -2.09 -4.81
C PRO A 170 -16.27 -1.97 -5.79
N ASP A 171 -15.03 -1.97 -5.28
CA ASP A 171 -13.83 -1.77 -6.06
C ASP A 171 -13.35 -3.07 -6.76
N ASN A 172 -13.93 -4.23 -6.39
CA ASN A 172 -13.69 -5.53 -7.06
C ASN A 172 -14.58 -5.70 -8.32
N TRP A 173 -14.43 -4.81 -9.29
CA TRP A 173 -15.26 -4.79 -10.51
C TRP A 173 -14.94 -5.90 -11.54
N LEU A 174 -13.84 -6.67 -11.34
CA LEU A 174 -13.54 -7.90 -12.09
C LEU A 174 -14.02 -9.18 -11.40
N HIS A 175 -14.67 -9.06 -10.24
CA HIS A 175 -15.16 -10.20 -9.45
C HIS A 175 -14.03 -11.19 -9.12
N ASP A 176 -12.87 -10.64 -8.73
CA ASP A 176 -11.72 -11.43 -8.32
C ASP A 176 -12.04 -12.25 -7.07
N ARG A 177 -11.52 -13.48 -7.05
CA ARG A 177 -11.73 -14.42 -5.95
C ARG A 177 -10.48 -14.50 -5.09
N TYR A 178 -10.69 -14.58 -3.79
CA TYR A 178 -9.68 -14.60 -2.76
C TYR A 178 -9.78 -15.87 -1.94
N LEU A 179 -8.65 -16.44 -1.54
CA LEU A 179 -8.63 -17.53 -0.58
C LEU A 179 -9.00 -16.96 0.80
N ASN A 180 -10.13 -17.41 1.34
CA ASN A 180 -10.59 -16.98 2.65
C ASN A 180 -9.85 -17.77 3.74
N ILE A 181 -9.18 -17.08 4.67
CA ILE A 181 -8.47 -17.70 5.79
C ILE A 181 -8.74 -16.93 7.10
N PRO A 182 -8.66 -17.60 8.28
CA PRO A 182 -8.83 -16.92 9.55
C PRO A 182 -7.84 -15.77 9.72
N MET A 183 -8.27 -14.66 10.35
CA MET A 183 -7.45 -13.46 10.53
C MET A 183 -6.11 -13.74 11.22
N ASP A 184 -6.08 -14.63 12.22
CA ASP A 184 -4.83 -14.96 12.90
C ASP A 184 -3.86 -15.71 11.97
N SER A 185 -4.38 -16.54 11.07
CA SER A 185 -3.58 -17.21 10.04
C SER A 185 -3.07 -16.22 9.00
N LEU A 186 -3.93 -15.30 8.52
CA LEU A 186 -3.56 -14.26 7.58
C LEU A 186 -2.46 -13.37 8.17
N PHE A 187 -2.65 -12.91 9.40
CA PHE A 187 -1.66 -12.12 10.12
C PHE A 187 -0.31 -12.84 10.27
N ALA A 188 -0.33 -14.10 10.75
CA ALA A 188 0.90 -14.89 10.95
C ALA A 188 1.66 -15.13 9.65
N LYS A 189 0.94 -15.37 8.53
CA LYS A 189 1.56 -15.51 7.21
C LYS A 189 2.13 -14.20 6.71
N THR A 190 1.43 -13.09 6.90
CA THR A 190 1.90 -11.75 6.54
C THR A 190 3.16 -11.38 7.33
N GLU A 191 3.14 -11.54 8.67
CA GLU A 191 4.31 -11.23 9.50
C GLU A 191 5.52 -12.07 9.07
N ARG A 192 5.31 -13.35 8.82
CA ARG A 192 6.38 -14.25 8.35
C ARG A 192 6.94 -13.84 7.01
N ALA A 193 6.07 -13.59 6.02
CA ALA A 193 6.48 -13.15 4.69
C ALA A 193 7.37 -11.89 4.77
N VAL A 194 6.97 -10.91 5.57
CA VAL A 194 7.74 -9.67 5.76
C VAL A 194 9.09 -9.95 6.46
N ARG A 195 9.14 -10.82 7.47
CA ARG A 195 10.39 -11.21 8.16
C ARG A 195 11.34 -11.97 7.24
N GLN A 196 10.83 -12.69 6.27
CA GLN A 196 11.60 -13.40 5.23
C GLN A 196 11.89 -12.53 4.00
N HIS A 197 11.65 -11.22 4.09
CA HIS A 197 11.90 -10.21 3.07
C HIS A 197 11.05 -10.32 1.81
N HIS A 198 9.93 -11.04 1.85
CA HIS A 198 8.98 -11.07 0.73
C HIS A 198 8.19 -9.77 0.61
N GLY A 199 7.78 -9.46 -0.62
CA GLY A 199 6.89 -8.35 -0.94
C GLY A 199 5.44 -8.72 -0.63
N VAL A 200 4.75 -7.87 0.13
CA VAL A 200 3.34 -8.07 0.51
C VAL A 200 2.56 -6.81 0.19
N CYS A 201 1.45 -6.96 -0.53
CA CYS A 201 0.46 -5.90 -0.68
C CYS A 201 -0.62 -6.05 0.38
N TRP A 202 -1.08 -4.95 0.96
CA TRP A 202 -2.11 -4.89 1.97
C TRP A 202 -3.15 -3.85 1.60
N GLU A 203 -4.38 -4.13 1.95
CA GLU A 203 -5.53 -3.30 1.66
C GLU A 203 -6.48 -3.17 2.85
N ASP A 204 -6.96 -1.95 3.08
CA ASP A 204 -8.12 -1.66 3.92
C ASP A 204 -9.32 -1.15 3.06
N LYS A 205 -10.39 -0.72 3.71
CA LYS A 205 -11.65 -0.32 3.03
C LYS A 205 -11.55 0.85 2.04
N GLY A 206 -10.39 1.38 1.78
CA GLY A 206 -10.28 2.54 0.89
C GLY A 206 -8.86 2.90 0.51
N HIS A 207 -7.88 2.10 0.91
CA HIS A 207 -6.49 2.36 0.59
C HIS A 207 -5.66 1.08 0.55
N ALA A 208 -4.69 1.04 -0.37
CA ALA A 208 -3.74 -0.05 -0.48
C ALA A 208 -2.30 0.45 -0.33
N MET A 209 -1.46 -0.32 0.34
CA MET A 209 -0.04 -0.03 0.56
C MET A 209 0.80 -1.32 0.51
N ALA A 210 2.09 -1.21 0.20
CA ALA A 210 3.00 -2.35 0.32
C ALA A 210 3.59 -2.42 1.74
N ILE A 211 3.62 -3.62 2.33
CA ILE A 211 4.31 -3.85 3.60
C ILE A 211 5.78 -4.07 3.31
N VAL A 212 6.62 -3.23 3.89
CA VAL A 212 8.07 -3.23 3.65
C VAL A 212 8.90 -3.46 4.91
N GLY A 213 8.26 -3.74 6.05
CA GLY A 213 9.03 -4.02 7.25
C GLY A 213 8.18 -4.17 8.51
N ILE A 214 8.89 -4.32 9.62
CA ILE A 214 8.35 -4.42 10.98
C ILE A 214 9.14 -3.49 11.88
N ALA A 215 8.46 -2.77 12.76
CA ALA A 215 9.04 -1.88 13.75
C ALA A 215 8.33 -2.02 15.09
N HIS A 216 8.93 -1.45 16.14
CA HIS A 216 8.26 -1.21 17.40
C HIS A 216 8.44 0.24 17.84
N ASP A 217 7.50 0.75 18.62
CA ASP A 217 7.61 2.05 19.26
C ASP A 217 8.39 1.96 20.59
N ASP A 218 8.58 3.10 21.26
CA ASP A 218 9.31 3.18 22.55
C ASP A 218 8.61 2.40 23.69
N LYS A 219 7.36 1.96 23.49
CA LYS A 219 6.61 1.14 24.43
C LYS A 219 6.67 -0.34 24.09
N GLY A 220 7.34 -0.72 23.00
CA GLY A 220 7.43 -2.08 22.50
C GLY A 220 6.19 -2.54 21.74
N GLU A 221 5.24 -1.65 21.40
CA GLU A 221 4.11 -1.98 20.53
C GLU A 221 4.63 -2.20 19.10
N LYS A 222 4.20 -3.30 18.46
CA LYS A 222 4.68 -3.67 17.12
C LYS A 222 3.80 -3.09 16.01
N TYR A 223 4.46 -2.76 14.90
CA TYR A 223 3.87 -2.14 13.71
C TYR A 223 4.41 -2.79 12.44
N PHE A 224 3.56 -2.88 11.42
CA PHE A 224 4.04 -3.00 10.05
C PHE A 224 4.48 -1.63 9.53
N ILE A 225 5.58 -1.62 8.79
CA ILE A 225 6.07 -0.46 8.03
C ILE A 225 5.46 -0.55 6.65
N MET A 226 4.67 0.46 6.29
CA MET A 226 3.93 0.52 5.04
C MET A 226 4.61 1.53 4.10
N LYS A 227 4.84 1.13 2.87
CA LYS A 227 5.24 2.03 1.78
C LYS A 227 3.99 2.60 1.14
N ASN A 228 3.74 3.89 1.39
CA ASN A 228 2.61 4.61 0.83
C ASN A 228 2.96 5.23 -0.53
N SER A 229 1.95 5.69 -1.26
CA SER A 229 2.03 6.30 -2.59
C SER A 229 1.68 7.79 -2.61
N TRP A 230 1.98 8.52 -1.54
CA TRP A 230 1.67 9.95 -1.40
C TRP A 230 2.91 10.85 -1.38
N GLY A 231 4.00 10.41 -2.05
CA GLY A 231 5.26 11.14 -2.09
C GLY A 231 6.01 11.13 -0.77
N THR A 232 7.13 11.83 -0.73
CA THR A 232 8.05 11.88 0.42
C THR A 232 7.84 13.09 1.33
N ASP A 233 7.01 14.06 0.94
CA ASP A 233 6.71 15.25 1.73
C ASP A 233 5.62 14.93 2.79
N ARG A 234 5.91 13.92 3.60
CA ARG A 234 5.05 13.37 4.65
C ARG A 234 5.91 13.01 5.86
N PRO A 235 5.34 12.89 7.06
CA PRO A 235 6.05 12.28 8.19
C PRO A 235 6.65 10.95 7.77
N TYR A 236 7.84 10.64 8.27
CA TYR A 236 8.57 9.40 7.95
C TYR A 236 8.94 9.20 6.46
N GLY A 237 8.99 10.29 5.66
CA GLY A 237 9.44 10.23 4.27
C GLY A 237 8.54 9.42 3.34
N GLY A 238 7.25 9.34 3.62
CA GLY A 238 6.25 8.59 2.85
C GLY A 238 6.05 7.14 3.31
N LEU A 239 6.70 6.74 4.42
CA LEU A 239 6.36 5.52 5.15
C LEU A 239 5.23 5.81 6.14
N GLU A 240 4.44 4.79 6.42
CA GLU A 240 3.42 4.79 7.48
C GLU A 240 3.59 3.58 8.39
N TYR A 241 3.03 3.66 9.60
CA TYR A 241 3.15 2.61 10.60
C TYR A 241 1.75 2.20 11.07
N ILE A 242 1.39 0.94 10.79
CA ILE A 242 0.10 0.36 11.19
C ILE A 242 0.35 -0.64 12.31
N SER A 243 -0.25 -0.41 13.49
CA SER A 243 -0.08 -1.35 14.61
C SER A 243 -0.61 -2.74 14.23
N PHE A 244 0.00 -3.79 14.77
CA PHE A 244 -0.46 -5.16 14.56
C PHE A 244 -1.95 -5.35 14.92
N LYS A 245 -2.40 -4.61 15.93
CA LYS A 245 -3.81 -4.58 16.33
C LYS A 245 -4.69 -3.93 15.26
N ASP A 246 -4.27 -2.78 14.71
CA ASP A 246 -5.03 -2.08 13.67
C ASP A 246 -4.99 -2.84 12.34
N PHE A 247 -3.87 -3.50 12.02
CA PHE A 247 -3.80 -4.40 10.89
C PHE A 247 -4.91 -5.45 10.96
N LYS A 248 -4.99 -6.24 12.05
CA LYS A 248 -6.05 -7.26 12.22
C LYS A 248 -7.46 -6.70 12.13
N LYS A 249 -7.67 -5.45 12.53
CA LYS A 249 -8.99 -4.81 12.54
C LYS A 249 -9.40 -4.24 11.19
N LYS A 250 -8.44 -3.77 10.39
CA LYS A 250 -8.70 -2.98 9.17
C LYS A 250 -8.50 -3.78 7.88
N THR A 251 -7.72 -4.85 7.92
CA THR A 251 -7.40 -5.65 6.73
C THR A 251 -8.66 -6.14 6.04
N VAL A 252 -8.75 -5.84 4.77
CA VAL A 252 -9.73 -6.38 3.81
C VAL A 252 -9.08 -7.51 3.04
N ALA A 253 -7.91 -7.26 2.45
CA ALA A 253 -7.18 -8.24 1.66
C ALA A 253 -5.67 -8.09 1.82
N VAL A 254 -4.96 -9.16 1.43
CA VAL A 254 -3.49 -9.23 1.36
C VAL A 254 -3.09 -10.06 0.15
N GLU A 255 -2.14 -9.57 -0.65
CA GLU A 255 -1.53 -10.31 -1.73
C GLU A 255 -0.06 -10.58 -1.43
N MET A 256 0.35 -11.83 -1.63
CA MET A 256 1.73 -12.28 -1.52
C MET A 256 2.02 -13.42 -2.50
N THR A 257 3.29 -13.70 -2.77
CA THR A 257 3.66 -14.84 -3.62
C THR A 257 3.27 -16.16 -2.96
N LYS A 258 3.03 -17.22 -3.78
CA LYS A 258 2.81 -18.57 -3.29
C LYS A 258 3.99 -19.09 -2.45
N GLU A 259 5.20 -18.64 -2.78
CA GLU A 259 6.40 -18.94 -2.04
C GLU A 259 6.33 -18.35 -0.63
N ALA A 260 6.06 -17.05 -0.50
CA ALA A 260 5.88 -16.37 0.78
C ALA A 260 4.79 -17.02 1.65
N TYR A 261 3.66 -17.40 1.03
CA TYR A 261 2.56 -18.07 1.73
C TYR A 261 2.95 -19.46 2.26
N SER A 262 3.73 -20.23 1.47
CA SER A 262 4.10 -21.61 1.75
C SER A 262 5.35 -21.75 2.60
N SER A 263 6.11 -20.67 2.78
CA SER A 263 7.36 -20.68 3.53
C SER A 263 7.16 -21.25 4.93
N PRO A 264 8.02 -22.16 5.39
CA PRO A 264 7.93 -22.72 6.74
C PRO A 264 8.15 -21.64 7.79
N ALA A 265 7.62 -21.83 9.00
CA ALA A 265 8.01 -21.04 10.14
C ALA A 265 9.54 -21.22 10.31
N GLY A 266 10.29 -20.11 10.23
CA GLY A 266 11.73 -20.18 10.52
C GLY A 266 11.95 -20.78 11.91
N GLU A 267 12.96 -21.61 12.05
CA GLU A 267 13.47 -21.97 13.37
C GLU A 267 14.03 -20.69 13.97
N GLU A 268 13.42 -20.24 15.10
CA GLU A 268 13.92 -19.12 15.91
C GLU A 268 15.23 -19.47 16.61
#